data_3592a25912e7a35b1d79e27c172a43f2
#
_entry.id   3592a25912e7a35b1d79e27c172a43f2
#
_cell.length_a   1.000
_cell.length_b   1.000
_cell.length_c   1.000
_cell.angle_alpha   90.00
_cell.angle_beta   90.00
_cell.angle_gamma   90.00
#
_symmetry.space_group_name_H-M   'P 1'
#
loop_
_entity.id
_entity.type
_entity.pdbx_description
1 polymer ?
#
loop_
_entity_poly.entity_id
_entity_poly.type
_entity_poly.pdbx_seq_one_letter_code
_entity_poly.pdbx_strand_id
1 'polypeptide(L)'
;MAKEKFERTKPHCNVGTIGHVDHGKTTLTAAITKVLGEFGGAEFTAFDEIDKAPEEKARGITISTAHVEYSTENRHYAHVDWPGHADYVKNMITGAAQMDGAVLVVSAADGPMPQTREHILLARQVGVPAIVVYMNKVDQVDDEELLELVELEMRELLSSYDFPGDDIPIVKGSALAALEGGDEATGKNSVLELMSAVDEYIPQPDRLKDQPFLMPIEDVFSISGRGTVATGRIECGVVKVGEEIEIVGVKETAKTTCTGVEMFRKLLDEGEAGDNVGILLRGTKREEVERGQVLAKPGSITPHTKFKCEAYILTKEEGGRHTPFFANYRPQFYFRTTDVTGTIELPEGTEMVMPGDNVAMTIQLIAPIAMDDGLRFAIREGGRTVGAGVVAEVIE
;
A
#
# COMPACT_ATOMS: atom_id res chain seq x y z
N MET A 1 -30.43 0.33 12.99
CA MET A 1 -30.50 1.52 12.13
C MET A 1 -30.10 1.08 10.72
N ALA A 2 -30.74 1.62 9.67
CA ALA A 2 -30.29 1.39 8.31
C ALA A 2 -28.88 2.04 8.16
N LYS A 3 -27.94 1.34 7.50
CA LYS A 3 -26.64 1.95 7.19
C LYS A 3 -26.83 3.08 6.18
N GLU A 4 -26.05 4.14 6.32
CA GLU A 4 -26.01 5.24 5.37
C GLU A 4 -25.51 4.75 4.01
N LYS A 5 -25.94 5.43 2.95
CA LYS A 5 -25.46 5.20 1.60
C LYS A 5 -24.28 6.14 1.32
N PHE A 6 -23.21 5.61 0.73
CA PHE A 6 -22.08 6.43 0.31
C PHE A 6 -22.45 7.22 -0.97
N GLU A 7 -22.23 8.52 -0.94
CA GLU A 7 -22.42 9.39 -2.11
C GLU A 7 -21.07 9.84 -2.66
N ARG A 8 -20.81 9.54 -3.94
CA ARG A 8 -19.58 9.94 -4.64
C ARG A 8 -19.68 11.40 -5.09
N THR A 9 -19.43 12.34 -4.20
CA THR A 9 -19.50 13.78 -4.48
C THR A 9 -18.18 14.38 -4.92
N LYS A 10 -17.04 13.69 -4.64
CA LYS A 10 -15.68 14.15 -4.94
C LYS A 10 -14.86 13.04 -5.58
N PRO A 11 -13.80 13.37 -6.35
CA PRO A 11 -12.83 12.39 -6.82
C PRO A 11 -12.20 11.65 -5.64
N HIS A 12 -12.03 10.34 -5.78
CA HIS A 12 -11.45 9.48 -4.75
C HIS A 12 -9.96 9.24 -5.00
N CYS A 13 -9.16 9.33 -3.93
CA CYS A 13 -7.72 9.10 -3.96
C CYS A 13 -7.30 8.26 -2.75
N ASN A 14 -6.45 7.26 -3.00
CA ASN A 14 -5.87 6.42 -1.95
C ASN A 14 -4.47 6.91 -1.62
N VAL A 15 -4.24 7.32 -0.39
CA VAL A 15 -2.93 7.75 0.11
C VAL A 15 -2.51 6.91 1.30
N GLY A 16 -1.22 6.88 1.60
CA GLY A 16 -0.75 6.20 2.79
C GLY A 16 0.43 6.90 3.42
N THR A 17 0.56 6.81 4.74
CA THR A 17 1.74 7.26 5.48
C THR A 17 2.81 6.17 5.47
N ILE A 18 4.01 6.52 5.02
CA ILE A 18 5.21 5.68 4.99
C ILE A 18 6.34 6.37 5.76
N GLY A 19 7.37 5.63 6.15
CA GLY A 19 8.52 6.17 6.88
C GLY A 19 8.94 5.31 8.06
N HIS A 20 10.01 5.70 8.72
CA HIS A 20 10.62 4.95 9.83
C HIS A 20 9.67 4.78 11.02
N VAL A 21 9.90 3.74 11.85
CA VAL A 21 9.24 3.59 13.15
C VAL A 21 9.54 4.84 14.01
N ASP A 22 8.59 5.24 14.84
CA ASP A 22 8.67 6.40 15.75
C ASP A 22 8.83 7.79 15.07
N HIS A 23 8.75 7.89 13.74
CA HIS A 23 8.72 9.18 13.04
C HIS A 23 7.35 9.88 13.13
N GLY A 24 6.33 9.22 13.68
CA GLY A 24 5.01 9.81 13.98
C GLY A 24 3.97 9.67 12.88
N LYS A 25 4.01 8.58 12.07
CA LYS A 25 3.02 8.30 11.02
C LYS A 25 1.58 8.25 11.55
N THR A 26 1.33 7.40 12.55
CA THR A 26 0.01 7.24 13.18
C THR A 26 -0.44 8.52 13.88
N THR A 27 0.51 9.25 14.50
CA THR A 27 0.24 10.58 15.10
C THR A 27 -0.22 11.58 14.04
N LEU A 28 0.44 11.60 12.87
CA LEU A 28 0.06 12.46 11.75
C LEU A 28 -1.32 12.05 11.18
N THR A 29 -1.57 10.76 11.03
CA THR A 29 -2.88 10.25 10.57
C THR A 29 -4.00 10.70 11.50
N ALA A 30 -3.81 10.61 12.82
CA ALA A 30 -4.76 11.12 13.81
C ALA A 30 -4.90 12.65 13.75
N ALA A 31 -3.79 13.39 13.57
CA ALA A 31 -3.79 14.84 13.42
C ALA A 31 -4.59 15.30 12.19
N ILE A 32 -4.42 14.62 11.04
CA ILE A 32 -5.17 14.92 9.82
C ILE A 32 -6.68 14.77 10.08
N THR A 33 -7.11 13.64 10.67
CA THR A 33 -8.54 13.43 10.95
C THR A 33 -9.10 14.47 11.93
N LYS A 34 -8.31 14.88 12.92
CA LYS A 34 -8.71 15.92 13.88
C LYS A 34 -8.87 17.28 13.19
N VAL A 35 -7.84 17.74 12.48
CA VAL A 35 -7.82 19.05 11.84
C VAL A 35 -8.90 19.16 10.77
N LEU A 36 -9.04 18.16 9.89
CA LEU A 36 -10.10 18.15 8.88
C LEU A 36 -11.49 17.98 9.48
N GLY A 37 -11.60 17.29 10.63
CA GLY A 37 -12.86 17.16 11.37
C GLY A 37 -13.44 18.50 11.83
N GLU A 38 -12.60 19.47 12.15
CA GLU A 38 -13.04 20.84 12.52
C GLU A 38 -13.77 21.56 11.36
N PHE A 39 -13.48 21.16 10.12
CA PHE A 39 -14.11 21.68 8.91
C PHE A 39 -15.20 20.75 8.35
N GLY A 40 -15.56 19.67 9.06
CA GLY A 40 -16.55 18.69 8.62
C GLY A 40 -16.02 17.74 7.54
N GLY A 41 -14.72 17.71 7.31
CA GLY A 41 -14.06 16.82 6.31
C GLY A 41 -13.72 15.43 6.82
N ALA A 42 -13.82 15.17 8.11
CA ALA A 42 -13.49 13.88 8.72
C ALA A 42 -14.28 13.62 10.01
N GLU A 43 -14.39 12.35 10.41
CA GLU A 43 -14.66 11.95 11.79
C GLU A 43 -13.30 11.76 12.49
N PHE A 44 -13.09 12.46 13.62
CA PHE A 44 -11.84 12.33 14.36
C PHE A 44 -11.61 10.89 14.80
N THR A 45 -10.46 10.34 14.44
CA THR A 45 -10.02 9.01 14.85
C THR A 45 -8.78 9.18 15.73
N ALA A 46 -8.89 8.83 16.99
CA ALA A 46 -7.80 8.95 17.95
C ALA A 46 -6.68 7.93 17.67
N PHE A 47 -5.47 8.20 18.12
CA PHE A 47 -4.29 7.35 17.94
C PHE A 47 -4.57 5.90 18.38
N ASP A 48 -5.18 5.68 19.53
CA ASP A 48 -5.51 4.36 20.08
C ASP A 48 -6.73 3.69 19.42
N GLU A 49 -7.43 4.42 18.55
CA GLU A 49 -8.46 3.88 17.65
C GLU A 49 -7.91 3.49 16.28
N ILE A 50 -6.75 4.02 15.90
CA ILE A 50 -5.98 3.61 14.72
C ILE A 50 -5.22 2.33 15.08
N ASP A 51 -4.34 2.38 16.09
CA ASP A 51 -3.60 1.23 16.63
C ASP A 51 -4.44 0.50 17.69
N LYS A 52 -5.29 -0.43 17.25
CA LYS A 52 -6.31 -1.07 18.09
C LYS A 52 -5.84 -2.33 18.82
N ALA A 53 -4.90 -3.07 18.21
CA ALA A 53 -4.49 -4.36 18.73
C ALA A 53 -3.79 -4.22 20.10
N PRO A 54 -4.03 -5.14 21.05
CA PRO A 54 -3.36 -5.09 22.35
C PRO A 54 -1.83 -5.08 22.24
N GLU A 55 -1.27 -5.76 21.23
CA GLU A 55 0.16 -5.80 20.96
C GLU A 55 0.69 -4.47 20.43
N GLU A 56 -0.08 -3.76 19.60
CA GLU A 56 0.22 -2.43 19.09
C GLU A 56 0.31 -1.43 20.25
N LYS A 57 -0.71 -1.45 21.11
CA LYS A 57 -0.75 -0.59 22.32
C LYS A 57 0.36 -0.90 23.31
N ALA A 58 0.72 -2.18 23.48
CA ALA A 58 1.77 -2.58 24.41
C ALA A 58 3.18 -2.22 23.93
N ARG A 59 3.40 -2.19 22.61
CA ARG A 59 4.70 -1.92 22.00
C ARG A 59 4.84 -0.48 21.49
N GLY A 60 3.74 0.25 21.33
CA GLY A 60 3.71 1.59 20.74
C GLY A 60 4.07 1.61 19.25
N ILE A 61 3.85 0.49 18.54
CA ILE A 61 4.16 0.36 17.10
C ILE A 61 2.95 -0.16 16.35
N THR A 62 2.71 0.35 15.15
CA THR A 62 1.70 -0.17 14.23
C THR A 62 2.14 -1.52 13.67
N ILE A 63 1.29 -2.52 13.80
CA ILE A 63 1.51 -3.90 13.30
C ILE A 63 0.62 -4.18 12.10
N SER A 64 -0.66 -3.82 12.22
CA SER A 64 -1.67 -4.00 11.18
C SER A 64 -1.94 -2.68 10.46
N THR A 65 -2.25 -2.75 9.18
CA THR A 65 -2.68 -1.57 8.42
C THR A 65 -4.00 -1.04 8.95
N ALA A 66 -4.09 0.24 9.19
CA ALA A 66 -5.33 0.92 9.55
C ALA A 66 -5.82 1.80 8.40
N HIS A 67 -7.14 1.83 8.21
CA HIS A 67 -7.78 2.65 7.18
C HIS A 67 -8.64 3.72 7.84
N VAL A 68 -8.42 4.96 7.45
CA VAL A 68 -9.28 6.10 7.84
C VAL A 68 -9.77 6.83 6.59
N GLU A 69 -10.93 7.49 6.68
CA GLU A 69 -11.46 8.33 5.61
C GLU A 69 -11.47 9.80 6.02
N TYR A 70 -11.19 10.65 5.07
CA TYR A 70 -11.37 12.10 5.21
C TYR A 70 -11.53 12.78 3.85
N SER A 71 -11.95 14.04 3.87
CA SER A 71 -12.13 14.84 2.67
C SER A 71 -11.54 16.23 2.83
N THR A 72 -10.90 16.72 1.79
CA THR A 72 -10.61 18.14 1.59
C THR A 72 -11.76 18.79 0.81
N GLU A 73 -11.63 20.04 0.43
CA GLU A 73 -12.59 20.67 -0.48
C GLU A 73 -12.61 19.99 -1.86
N ASN A 74 -11.46 19.47 -2.31
CA ASN A 74 -11.23 18.97 -3.66
C ASN A 74 -11.43 17.48 -3.81
N ARG A 75 -11.07 16.66 -2.78
CA ARG A 75 -10.99 15.21 -2.89
C ARG A 75 -11.52 14.49 -1.66
N HIS A 76 -11.93 13.24 -1.88
CA HIS A 76 -12.19 12.26 -0.83
C HIS A 76 -11.00 11.30 -0.75
N TYR A 77 -10.48 11.04 0.44
CA TYR A 77 -9.32 10.20 0.68
C TYR A 77 -9.66 8.95 1.46
N ALA A 78 -9.17 7.80 0.98
CA ALA A 78 -8.92 6.64 1.81
C ALA A 78 -7.44 6.69 2.21
N HIS A 79 -7.17 6.76 3.50
CA HIS A 79 -5.82 6.84 4.03
C HIS A 79 -5.46 5.53 4.73
N VAL A 80 -4.32 4.98 4.36
CA VAL A 80 -3.78 3.75 4.92
C VAL A 80 -2.57 4.09 5.79
N ASP A 81 -2.66 3.82 7.08
CA ASP A 81 -1.52 3.95 7.99
C ASP A 81 -0.70 2.64 8.00
N TRP A 82 0.58 2.75 7.61
CA TRP A 82 1.45 1.61 7.40
C TRP A 82 2.39 1.37 8.59
N PRO A 83 2.61 0.09 8.97
CA PRO A 83 3.62 -0.23 9.96
C PRO A 83 5.01 0.23 9.49
N GLY A 84 5.76 0.87 10.41
CA GLY A 84 7.12 1.34 10.13
C GLY A 84 8.21 0.29 10.36
N HIS A 85 7.89 -0.79 11.08
CA HIS A 85 8.89 -1.78 11.51
C HIS A 85 9.22 -2.79 10.42
N ALA A 86 10.51 -3.14 10.27
CA ALA A 86 11.00 -4.03 9.22
C ALA A 86 10.30 -5.41 9.16
N ASP A 87 9.87 -5.96 10.30
CA ASP A 87 9.17 -7.24 10.35
C ASP A 87 7.80 -7.22 9.64
N TYR A 88 7.22 -6.03 9.45
CA TYR A 88 5.90 -5.84 8.84
C TYR A 88 5.95 -5.26 7.42
N VAL A 89 7.13 -5.11 6.85
CA VAL A 89 7.34 -4.58 5.48
C VAL A 89 6.53 -5.35 4.43
N LYS A 90 6.30 -6.65 4.64
CA LYS A 90 5.44 -7.41 3.72
C LYS A 90 4.02 -6.86 3.63
N ASN A 91 3.46 -6.34 4.73
CA ASN A 91 2.16 -5.70 4.72
C ASN A 91 2.19 -4.41 3.90
N MET A 92 3.31 -3.68 3.93
CA MET A 92 3.52 -2.52 3.09
C MET A 92 3.59 -2.89 1.60
N ILE A 93 4.36 -3.91 1.21
CA ILE A 93 4.48 -4.30 -0.20
C ILE A 93 3.12 -4.65 -0.79
N THR A 94 2.34 -5.46 -0.06
CA THR A 94 1.03 -5.92 -0.51
C THR A 94 -0.02 -4.82 -0.53
N GLY A 95 0.15 -3.76 0.23
CA GLY A 95 -0.81 -2.66 0.30
C GLY A 95 -0.32 -1.38 -0.39
N ALA A 96 1.00 -1.14 -0.50
CA ALA A 96 1.52 0.03 -1.21
C ALA A 96 1.19 0.02 -2.71
N ALA A 97 1.02 -1.17 -3.31
CA ALA A 97 0.49 -1.31 -4.67
C ALA A 97 -0.93 -0.72 -4.85
N GLN A 98 -1.58 -0.36 -3.75
CA GLN A 98 -2.92 0.20 -3.72
C GLN A 98 -2.96 1.72 -3.52
N MET A 99 -1.79 2.37 -3.33
CA MET A 99 -1.71 3.81 -3.14
C MET A 99 -1.63 4.58 -4.46
N ASP A 100 -2.38 5.66 -4.54
CA ASP A 100 -2.30 6.63 -5.63
C ASP A 100 -1.24 7.71 -5.35
N GLY A 101 -0.78 7.78 -4.10
CA GLY A 101 0.30 8.62 -3.61
C GLY A 101 0.67 8.28 -2.17
N ALA A 102 1.82 8.74 -1.72
CA ALA A 102 2.29 8.51 -0.36
C ALA A 102 2.68 9.80 0.36
N VAL A 103 2.47 9.83 1.67
CA VAL A 103 3.03 10.84 2.58
C VAL A 103 4.20 10.20 3.32
N LEU A 104 5.41 10.63 3.00
CA LEU A 104 6.62 10.18 3.66
C LEU A 104 6.87 11.02 4.92
N VAL A 105 6.78 10.38 6.07
CA VAL A 105 6.98 11.04 7.38
C VAL A 105 8.40 10.82 7.86
N VAL A 106 9.12 11.92 8.08
CA VAL A 106 10.50 11.92 8.56
C VAL A 106 10.62 12.82 9.79
N SER A 107 11.24 12.33 10.84
CA SER A 107 11.55 13.15 12.02
C SER A 107 12.63 14.17 11.69
N ALA A 108 12.39 15.44 11.96
CA ALA A 108 13.37 16.52 11.80
C ALA A 108 14.60 16.33 12.70
N ALA A 109 14.42 15.69 13.86
CA ALA A 109 15.51 15.45 14.81
C ALA A 109 16.41 14.28 14.41
N ASP A 110 15.85 13.27 13.72
CA ASP A 110 16.58 12.02 13.40
C ASP A 110 17.04 11.97 11.94
N GLY A 111 16.39 12.73 11.04
CA GLY A 111 16.61 12.66 9.59
C GLY A 111 16.14 11.33 8.97
N PRO A 112 16.56 11.04 7.73
CA PRO A 112 16.21 9.79 7.06
C PRO A 112 16.94 8.59 7.65
N MET A 113 16.18 7.63 8.16
CA MET A 113 16.63 6.41 8.81
C MET A 113 16.59 5.20 7.84
N PRO A 114 17.16 4.03 8.19
CA PRO A 114 17.22 2.89 7.27
C PRO A 114 15.87 2.46 6.69
N GLN A 115 14.79 2.45 7.48
CA GLN A 115 13.46 2.10 6.98
C GLN A 115 12.87 3.19 6.09
N THR A 116 13.26 4.46 6.24
CA THR A 116 12.89 5.52 5.30
C THR A 116 13.36 5.17 3.90
N ARG A 117 14.61 4.74 3.76
CA ARG A 117 15.22 4.29 2.49
C ARG A 117 14.49 3.08 1.91
N GLU A 118 14.22 2.07 2.74
CA GLU A 118 13.49 0.87 2.34
C GLU A 118 12.06 1.21 1.85
N HIS A 119 11.36 2.09 2.55
CA HIS A 119 10.00 2.49 2.18
C HIS A 119 9.94 3.28 0.87
N ILE A 120 10.91 4.17 0.60
CA ILE A 120 11.03 4.88 -0.67
C ILE A 120 11.28 3.89 -1.81
N LEU A 121 12.24 2.97 -1.63
CA LEU A 121 12.54 1.92 -2.59
C LEU A 121 11.29 1.08 -2.91
N LEU A 122 10.57 0.63 -1.88
CA LEU A 122 9.36 -0.16 -2.06
C LEU A 122 8.25 0.62 -2.76
N ALA A 123 8.03 1.88 -2.38
CA ALA A 123 7.07 2.74 -3.05
C ALA A 123 7.38 2.86 -4.55
N ARG A 124 8.67 3.00 -4.91
CA ARG A 124 9.10 3.02 -6.30
C ARG A 124 8.84 1.70 -7.02
N GLN A 125 9.16 0.57 -6.39
CA GLN A 125 8.99 -0.77 -6.97
C GLN A 125 7.52 -1.13 -7.21
N VAL A 126 6.63 -0.80 -6.27
CA VAL A 126 5.19 -1.06 -6.43
C VAL A 126 4.48 -0.01 -7.30
N GLY A 127 5.20 1.02 -7.74
CA GLY A 127 4.70 2.01 -8.70
C GLY A 127 3.86 3.12 -8.09
N VAL A 128 4.11 3.51 -6.84
CA VAL A 128 3.51 4.72 -6.25
C VAL A 128 3.94 5.93 -7.10
N PRO A 129 3.00 6.67 -7.71
CA PRO A 129 3.35 7.68 -8.71
C PRO A 129 3.93 8.96 -8.12
N ALA A 130 3.58 9.32 -6.89
CA ALA A 130 4.00 10.57 -6.26
C ALA A 130 4.14 10.43 -4.74
N ILE A 131 5.11 11.15 -4.18
CA ILE A 131 5.38 11.24 -2.74
C ILE A 131 5.35 12.70 -2.33
N VAL A 132 4.70 13.01 -1.21
CA VAL A 132 4.80 14.29 -0.50
C VAL A 132 5.51 14.02 0.83
N VAL A 133 6.41 14.90 1.26
CA VAL A 133 7.16 14.71 2.51
C VAL A 133 6.55 15.56 3.62
N TYR A 134 6.35 14.96 4.79
CA TYR A 134 6.07 15.67 6.02
C TYR A 134 7.24 15.53 6.98
N MET A 135 8.00 16.62 7.15
CA MET A 135 9.09 16.71 8.12
C MET A 135 8.49 17.00 9.49
N ASN A 136 8.32 15.92 10.26
CA ASN A 136 7.63 15.94 11.55
C ASN A 136 8.57 16.27 12.70
N LYS A 137 8.01 16.62 13.87
CA LYS A 137 8.74 16.92 15.12
C LYS A 137 9.67 18.13 15.02
N VAL A 138 9.32 19.13 14.21
CA VAL A 138 10.12 20.37 14.11
C VAL A 138 10.16 21.14 15.43
N ASP A 139 9.19 20.92 16.32
CA ASP A 139 9.14 21.44 17.70
C ASP A 139 10.29 20.93 18.59
N GLN A 140 11.02 19.91 18.18
CA GLN A 140 12.18 19.35 18.89
C GLN A 140 13.52 19.88 18.37
N VAL A 141 13.51 20.76 17.36
CA VAL A 141 14.70 21.25 16.67
C VAL A 141 14.68 22.78 16.66
N ASP A 142 15.58 23.40 17.42
CA ASP A 142 15.69 24.87 17.51
C ASP A 142 16.61 25.46 16.44
N ASP A 143 17.32 24.61 15.67
CA ASP A 143 18.33 25.00 14.69
C ASP A 143 17.77 24.91 13.26
N GLU A 144 17.59 26.06 12.61
CA GLU A 144 17.09 26.13 11.23
C GLU A 144 18.09 25.50 10.23
N GLU A 145 19.40 25.59 10.48
CA GLU A 145 20.41 24.98 9.59
C GLU A 145 20.28 23.45 9.58
N LEU A 146 19.91 22.86 10.73
CA LEU A 146 19.65 21.43 10.82
C LEU A 146 18.41 21.02 10.03
N LEU A 147 17.33 21.82 10.08
CA LEU A 147 16.13 21.58 9.28
C LEU A 147 16.40 21.64 7.77
N GLU A 148 17.23 22.61 7.34
CA GLU A 148 17.65 22.74 5.93
C GLU A 148 18.52 21.55 5.50
N LEU A 149 19.40 21.07 6.37
CA LEU A 149 20.25 19.91 6.10
C LEU A 149 19.42 18.63 5.93
N VAL A 150 18.44 18.39 6.82
CA VAL A 150 17.53 17.23 6.70
C VAL A 150 16.68 17.31 5.44
N GLU A 151 16.22 18.52 5.07
CA GLU A 151 15.51 18.73 3.80
C GLU A 151 16.37 18.37 2.60
N LEU A 152 17.62 18.86 2.56
CA LEU A 152 18.55 18.56 1.48
C LEU A 152 18.83 17.05 1.36
N GLU A 153 19.09 16.39 2.50
CA GLU A 153 19.32 14.94 2.53
C GLU A 153 18.10 14.16 2.01
N MET A 154 16.88 14.62 2.32
CA MET A 154 15.67 14.01 1.82
C MET A 154 15.51 14.17 0.30
N ARG A 155 15.82 15.36 -0.24
CA ARG A 155 15.78 15.62 -1.70
C ARG A 155 16.78 14.75 -2.44
N GLU A 156 18.02 14.65 -1.95
CA GLU A 156 19.05 13.79 -2.52
C GLU A 156 18.63 12.30 -2.45
N LEU A 157 18.08 11.88 -1.31
CA LEU A 157 17.61 10.50 -1.14
C LEU A 157 16.50 10.16 -2.11
N LEU A 158 15.47 11.00 -2.25
CA LEU A 158 14.36 10.77 -3.18
C LEU A 158 14.85 10.74 -4.63
N SER A 159 15.77 11.63 -4.99
CA SER A 159 16.38 11.65 -6.32
C SER A 159 17.17 10.37 -6.62
N SER A 160 17.85 9.79 -5.62
CA SER A 160 18.59 8.53 -5.77
C SER A 160 17.69 7.31 -6.07
N TYR A 161 16.39 7.42 -5.79
CA TYR A 161 15.37 6.40 -6.10
C TYR A 161 14.44 6.80 -7.26
N ASP A 162 14.90 7.69 -8.15
CA ASP A 162 14.17 8.17 -9.34
C ASP A 162 12.85 8.89 -9.05
N PHE A 163 12.70 9.48 -7.89
CA PHE A 163 11.66 10.48 -7.64
C PHE A 163 12.22 11.89 -7.91
N PRO A 164 11.39 12.85 -8.36
CA PRO A 164 11.86 14.22 -8.65
C PRO A 164 12.11 15.01 -7.36
N GLY A 165 13.17 14.67 -6.62
CA GLY A 165 13.46 15.16 -5.28
C GLY A 165 13.44 16.68 -5.13
N ASP A 166 13.89 17.43 -6.17
CA ASP A 166 13.90 18.89 -6.16
C ASP A 166 12.49 19.50 -6.21
N ASP A 167 11.53 18.81 -6.89
CA ASP A 167 10.17 19.29 -7.11
C ASP A 167 9.18 18.79 -6.05
N ILE A 168 9.58 17.82 -5.22
CA ILE A 168 8.70 17.21 -4.20
C ILE A 168 8.38 18.23 -3.10
N PRO A 169 7.10 18.44 -2.77
CA PRO A 169 6.72 19.26 -1.61
C PRO A 169 7.22 18.65 -0.31
N ILE A 170 7.88 19.47 0.50
CA ILE A 170 8.31 19.13 1.86
C ILE A 170 7.68 20.11 2.82
N VAL A 171 6.73 19.63 3.62
CA VAL A 171 6.02 20.42 4.63
C VAL A 171 6.64 20.16 6.00
N LYS A 172 6.97 21.24 6.73
CA LYS A 172 7.59 21.19 8.06
C LYS A 172 6.51 21.39 9.13
N GLY A 173 6.46 20.50 10.14
CA GLY A 173 5.43 20.61 11.16
C GLY A 173 5.60 19.68 12.35
N SER A 174 4.65 19.74 13.25
CA SER A 174 4.52 18.86 14.43
C SER A 174 3.11 18.28 14.49
N ALA A 175 2.99 17.00 14.17
CA ALA A 175 1.73 16.28 14.27
C ALA A 175 1.21 16.24 15.71
N LEU A 176 2.11 16.19 16.71
CA LEU A 176 1.75 16.22 18.11
C LEU A 176 1.17 17.58 18.51
N ALA A 177 1.80 18.70 18.09
CA ALA A 177 1.28 20.04 18.33
C ALA A 177 -0.12 20.22 17.70
N ALA A 178 -0.38 19.66 16.54
CA ALA A 178 -1.71 19.68 15.93
C ALA A 178 -2.75 18.88 16.74
N LEU A 179 -2.35 17.76 17.35
CA LEU A 179 -3.23 16.95 18.20
C LEU A 179 -3.49 17.57 19.56
N GLU A 180 -2.49 18.15 20.19
CA GLU A 180 -2.59 18.66 21.57
C GLU A 180 -3.01 20.12 21.65
N GLY A 181 -3.09 20.83 20.50
CA GLY A 181 -3.42 22.27 20.47
C GLY A 181 -2.23 23.14 20.84
N GLY A 182 -1.02 22.74 20.42
CA GLY A 182 0.21 23.51 20.58
C GLY A 182 0.29 24.71 19.63
N ASP A 183 1.52 25.07 19.21
CA ASP A 183 1.73 26.16 18.26
C ASP A 183 0.94 25.92 16.96
N GLU A 184 0.10 26.90 16.57
CA GLU A 184 -0.76 26.76 15.39
C GLU A 184 0.04 26.70 14.08
N ALA A 185 1.17 27.40 13.99
CA ALA A 185 1.95 27.48 12.76
C ALA A 185 2.56 26.12 12.40
N THR A 186 3.24 25.48 13.35
CA THR A 186 3.86 24.17 13.18
C THR A 186 2.89 23.01 13.40
N GLY A 187 1.76 23.24 14.07
CA GLY A 187 0.71 22.26 14.32
C GLY A 187 -0.37 22.26 13.24
N LYS A 188 -1.52 22.86 13.54
CA LYS A 188 -2.72 22.84 12.69
C LYS A 188 -2.45 23.34 11.27
N ASN A 189 -1.75 24.47 11.11
CA ASN A 189 -1.51 25.05 9.80
C ASN A 189 -0.60 24.17 8.94
N SER A 190 0.39 23.51 9.53
CA SER A 190 1.25 22.56 8.78
C SER A 190 0.47 21.35 8.25
N VAL A 191 -0.55 20.87 8.99
CA VAL A 191 -1.42 19.78 8.51
C VAL A 191 -2.29 20.26 7.34
N LEU A 192 -2.83 21.48 7.39
CA LEU A 192 -3.59 22.07 6.28
C LEU A 192 -2.71 22.30 5.06
N GLU A 193 -1.48 22.76 5.24
CA GLU A 193 -0.48 22.90 4.18
C GLU A 193 -0.14 21.56 3.55
N LEU A 194 0.07 20.52 4.39
CA LEU A 194 0.27 19.15 3.89
C LEU A 194 -0.90 18.70 3.02
N MET A 195 -2.13 18.91 3.45
CA MET A 195 -3.29 18.47 2.68
C MET A 195 -3.46 19.25 1.39
N SER A 196 -3.10 20.54 1.36
CA SER A 196 -3.02 21.33 0.13
C SER A 196 -1.95 20.77 -0.83
N ALA A 197 -0.77 20.47 -0.31
CA ALA A 197 0.30 19.86 -1.10
C ALA A 197 -0.09 18.47 -1.66
N VAL A 198 -0.79 17.66 -0.88
CA VAL A 198 -1.33 16.36 -1.31
C VAL A 198 -2.37 16.53 -2.40
N ASP A 199 -3.31 17.50 -2.26
CA ASP A 199 -4.33 17.80 -3.26
C ASP A 199 -3.71 18.25 -4.61
N GLU A 200 -2.66 19.04 -4.56
CA GLU A 200 -2.03 19.64 -5.74
C GLU A 200 -1.01 18.71 -6.42
N TYR A 201 -0.17 18.04 -5.63
CA TYR A 201 0.97 17.30 -6.15
C TYR A 201 0.66 15.84 -6.50
N ILE A 202 -0.19 15.16 -5.74
CA ILE A 202 -0.57 13.78 -6.07
C ILE A 202 -1.54 13.82 -7.26
N PRO A 203 -1.21 13.16 -8.39
CA PRO A 203 -2.05 13.19 -9.58
C PRO A 203 -3.41 12.55 -9.31
N GLN A 204 -4.45 13.02 -10.00
CA GLN A 204 -5.73 12.31 -10.00
C GLN A 204 -5.54 10.97 -10.73
N PRO A 205 -5.77 9.84 -10.05
CA PRO A 205 -5.51 8.54 -10.66
C PRO A 205 -6.50 8.23 -11.77
N ASP A 206 -5.98 7.67 -12.88
CA ASP A 206 -6.81 7.07 -13.92
C ASP A 206 -7.40 5.76 -13.40
N ARG A 207 -8.73 5.65 -13.46
CA ARG A 207 -9.45 4.46 -12.99
C ARG A 207 -9.83 3.57 -14.16
N LEU A 208 -9.33 2.35 -14.17
CA LEU A 208 -9.55 1.36 -15.22
C LEU A 208 -10.95 0.73 -15.10
N LYS A 209 -12.02 1.55 -15.17
CA LYS A 209 -13.43 1.12 -14.97
C LYS A 209 -13.94 0.23 -16.12
N ASP A 210 -13.41 0.39 -17.33
CA ASP A 210 -13.84 -0.35 -18.52
C ASP A 210 -13.21 -1.76 -18.62
N GLN A 211 -12.27 -2.07 -17.74
CA GLN A 211 -11.66 -3.40 -17.65
C GLN A 211 -12.57 -4.38 -16.89
N PRO A 212 -12.37 -5.71 -17.03
CA PRO A 212 -13.04 -6.67 -16.17
C PRO A 212 -12.76 -6.43 -14.68
N PHE A 213 -13.79 -6.63 -13.84
CA PHE A 213 -13.63 -6.48 -12.39
C PHE A 213 -12.54 -7.38 -11.83
N LEU A 214 -11.65 -6.80 -11.03
CA LEU A 214 -10.60 -7.49 -10.29
C LEU A 214 -10.36 -6.78 -8.94
N MET A 215 -10.39 -7.53 -7.84
CA MET A 215 -10.08 -7.04 -6.50
C MET A 215 -9.20 -8.07 -5.76
N PRO A 216 -7.92 -7.76 -5.50
CA PRO A 216 -7.08 -8.57 -4.61
C PRO A 216 -7.65 -8.58 -3.19
N ILE A 217 -7.67 -9.76 -2.56
CA ILE A 217 -8.19 -9.92 -1.19
C ILE A 217 -7.08 -9.61 -0.19
N GLU A 218 -7.32 -8.62 0.66
CA GLU A 218 -6.43 -8.23 1.75
C GLU A 218 -6.74 -8.93 3.04
N ASP A 219 -8.04 -8.97 3.39
CA ASP A 219 -8.51 -9.59 4.61
C ASP A 219 -9.89 -10.22 4.44
N VAL A 220 -10.23 -11.15 5.33
CA VAL A 220 -11.49 -11.89 5.29
C VAL A 220 -12.12 -11.96 6.67
N PHE A 221 -13.35 -11.47 6.78
CA PHE A 221 -14.11 -11.42 8.00
C PHE A 221 -15.40 -12.24 7.92
N SER A 222 -15.84 -12.75 9.05
CA SER A 222 -17.19 -13.30 9.21
C SER A 222 -18.04 -12.31 9.98
N ILE A 223 -19.18 -11.92 9.41
CA ILE A 223 -20.16 -11.07 10.08
C ILE A 223 -21.37 -11.94 10.46
N SER A 224 -21.65 -12.04 11.76
CA SER A 224 -22.79 -12.81 12.26
C SER A 224 -24.11 -12.37 11.60
N GLY A 225 -24.82 -13.33 11.01
CA GLY A 225 -26.09 -13.10 10.31
C GLY A 225 -25.97 -12.48 8.91
N ARG A 226 -24.77 -12.15 8.42
CA ARG A 226 -24.57 -11.56 7.08
C ARG A 226 -23.70 -12.42 6.17
N GLY A 227 -22.73 -13.16 6.72
CA GLY A 227 -21.86 -14.05 5.96
C GLY A 227 -20.40 -13.61 5.94
N THR A 228 -19.66 -14.08 4.94
CA THR A 228 -18.24 -13.77 4.73
C THR A 228 -18.10 -12.49 3.94
N VAL A 229 -17.17 -11.63 4.40
CA VAL A 229 -16.79 -10.38 3.74
C VAL A 229 -15.31 -10.46 3.39
N ALA A 230 -15.00 -10.26 2.12
CA ALA A 230 -13.62 -10.07 1.64
C ALA A 230 -13.38 -8.57 1.45
N THR A 231 -12.27 -8.07 1.99
CA THR A 231 -11.87 -6.66 1.83
C THR A 231 -10.69 -6.54 0.90
N GLY A 232 -10.62 -5.40 0.21
CA GLY A 232 -9.51 -5.05 -0.67
C GLY A 232 -9.82 -3.78 -1.45
N ARG A 233 -8.81 -3.32 -2.21
CA ARG A 233 -9.01 -2.27 -3.20
C ARG A 233 -9.37 -2.90 -4.55
N ILE A 234 -10.37 -2.35 -5.21
CA ILE A 234 -10.69 -2.73 -6.58
C ILE A 234 -9.58 -2.22 -7.51
N GLU A 235 -8.85 -3.14 -8.14
CA GLU A 235 -7.73 -2.83 -9.05
C GLU A 235 -8.26 -2.29 -10.39
N CYS A 236 -9.26 -2.96 -10.95
CA CYS A 236 -9.92 -2.53 -12.17
C CYS A 236 -11.39 -2.98 -12.22
N GLY A 237 -12.13 -2.40 -13.16
CA GLY A 237 -13.53 -2.73 -13.44
C GLY A 237 -14.52 -2.17 -12.41
N VAL A 238 -15.72 -2.72 -12.50
CA VAL A 238 -16.87 -2.38 -11.64
C VAL A 238 -17.54 -3.68 -11.22
N VAL A 239 -17.98 -3.76 -9.97
CA VAL A 239 -18.80 -4.87 -9.45
C VAL A 239 -20.10 -4.33 -8.87
N LYS A 240 -21.23 -4.95 -9.23
CA LYS A 240 -22.56 -4.57 -8.73
C LYS A 240 -23.11 -5.60 -7.76
N VAL A 241 -23.95 -5.13 -6.85
CA VAL A 241 -24.70 -6.02 -5.99
C VAL A 241 -25.59 -6.93 -6.83
N GLY A 242 -25.48 -8.24 -6.62
CA GLY A 242 -26.21 -9.28 -7.36
C GLY A 242 -25.40 -9.96 -8.47
N GLU A 243 -24.20 -9.44 -8.83
CA GLU A 243 -23.36 -10.04 -9.85
C GLU A 243 -22.67 -11.33 -9.37
N GLU A 244 -22.51 -12.28 -10.30
CA GLU A 244 -21.65 -13.46 -10.11
C GLU A 244 -20.19 -13.05 -10.25
N ILE A 245 -19.37 -13.52 -9.31
CA ILE A 245 -17.92 -13.30 -9.29
C ILE A 245 -17.20 -14.62 -9.01
N GLU A 246 -15.92 -14.69 -9.34
CA GLU A 246 -15.05 -15.83 -9.05
C GLU A 246 -14.02 -15.46 -7.99
N ILE A 247 -13.67 -16.44 -7.16
CA ILE A 247 -12.55 -16.40 -6.21
C ILE A 247 -11.43 -17.21 -6.84
N VAL A 248 -10.33 -16.54 -7.21
CA VAL A 248 -9.26 -17.13 -8.04
C VAL A 248 -7.91 -17.07 -7.34
N GLY A 249 -7.09 -18.11 -7.51
CA GLY A 249 -5.74 -18.23 -6.94
C GLY A 249 -5.67 -19.02 -5.65
N VAL A 250 -4.49 -19.51 -5.31
CA VAL A 250 -4.14 -20.29 -4.11
C VAL A 250 -4.90 -21.62 -4.01
N LYS A 251 -6.22 -21.59 -4.11
CA LYS A 251 -7.15 -22.74 -4.08
C LYS A 251 -7.81 -22.92 -5.45
N GLU A 252 -8.62 -23.98 -5.55
CA GLU A 252 -9.48 -24.17 -6.74
C GLU A 252 -10.42 -22.98 -6.91
N THR A 253 -10.59 -22.53 -8.15
CA THR A 253 -11.47 -21.41 -8.49
C THR A 253 -12.92 -21.73 -8.09
N ALA A 254 -13.52 -20.85 -7.32
CA ALA A 254 -14.89 -20.99 -6.84
C ALA A 254 -15.76 -19.82 -7.31
N LYS A 255 -17.03 -20.10 -7.60
CA LYS A 255 -18.02 -19.09 -7.95
C LYS A 255 -18.83 -18.66 -6.73
N THR A 256 -19.12 -17.37 -6.64
CA THR A 256 -19.99 -16.80 -5.62
C THR A 256 -20.76 -15.61 -6.19
N THR A 257 -21.62 -14.99 -5.37
CA THR A 257 -22.36 -13.79 -5.76
C THR A 257 -22.02 -12.66 -4.80
N CYS A 258 -21.74 -11.47 -5.33
CA CYS A 258 -21.65 -10.24 -4.57
C CYS A 258 -23.04 -9.87 -4.02
N THR A 259 -23.26 -9.97 -2.72
CA THR A 259 -24.57 -9.63 -2.11
C THR A 259 -24.59 -8.27 -1.45
N GLY A 260 -23.46 -7.58 -1.40
CA GLY A 260 -23.36 -6.23 -0.87
C GLY A 260 -21.96 -5.69 -1.04
N VAL A 261 -21.84 -4.39 -1.22
CA VAL A 261 -20.60 -3.65 -1.28
C VAL A 261 -20.64 -2.56 -0.20
N GLU A 262 -19.60 -2.47 0.60
CA GLU A 262 -19.49 -1.48 1.68
C GLU A 262 -18.14 -0.78 1.62
N MET A 263 -18.13 0.52 1.82
CA MET A 263 -16.94 1.34 1.98
C MET A 263 -17.11 2.22 3.23
N PHE A 264 -16.14 2.18 4.17
CA PHE A 264 -16.20 2.90 5.43
C PHE A 264 -17.55 2.75 6.18
N ARG A 265 -18.06 1.52 6.25
CA ARG A 265 -19.36 1.14 6.88
C ARG A 265 -20.61 1.72 6.20
N LYS A 266 -20.47 2.39 5.06
CA LYS A 266 -21.56 2.90 4.22
C LYS A 266 -21.84 1.92 3.08
N LEU A 267 -23.10 1.79 2.66
CA LEU A 267 -23.51 0.89 1.57
C LEU A 267 -23.26 1.55 0.21
N LEU A 268 -22.81 0.73 -0.75
CA LEU A 268 -22.74 1.10 -2.16
C LEU A 268 -23.61 0.16 -3.00
N ASP A 269 -24.18 0.68 -4.09
CA ASP A 269 -24.88 -0.14 -5.09
C ASP A 269 -23.88 -0.89 -5.97
N GLU A 270 -22.71 -0.25 -6.21
CA GLU A 270 -21.59 -0.79 -6.98
C GLU A 270 -20.26 -0.31 -6.40
N GLY A 271 -19.23 -1.16 -6.51
CA GLY A 271 -17.83 -0.80 -6.27
C GLY A 271 -17.12 -0.60 -7.60
N GLU A 272 -16.24 0.40 -7.70
CA GLU A 272 -15.49 0.71 -8.91
C GLU A 272 -13.98 0.78 -8.67
N ALA A 273 -13.21 0.66 -9.75
CA ALA A 273 -11.75 0.74 -9.71
C ALA A 273 -11.27 1.90 -8.83
N GLY A 274 -10.41 1.61 -7.87
CA GLY A 274 -9.87 2.53 -6.87
C GLY A 274 -10.57 2.52 -5.52
N ASP A 275 -11.76 1.96 -5.39
CA ASP A 275 -12.46 1.88 -4.11
C ASP A 275 -11.84 0.85 -3.18
N ASN A 276 -11.68 1.20 -1.91
CA ASN A 276 -11.38 0.24 -0.84
C ASN A 276 -12.70 -0.27 -0.23
N VAL A 277 -13.05 -1.50 -0.54
CA VAL A 277 -14.37 -2.04 -0.21
C VAL A 277 -14.33 -3.36 0.53
N GLY A 278 -15.40 -3.63 1.27
CA GLY A 278 -15.75 -4.97 1.71
C GLY A 278 -16.88 -5.52 0.86
N ILE A 279 -16.66 -6.68 0.23
CA ILE A 279 -17.65 -7.39 -0.59
C ILE A 279 -18.23 -8.56 0.18
N LEU A 280 -19.55 -8.58 0.33
CA LEU A 280 -20.28 -9.70 0.94
C LEU A 280 -20.43 -10.82 -0.07
N LEU A 281 -20.02 -12.04 0.32
CA LEU A 281 -20.03 -13.24 -0.52
C LEU A 281 -21.16 -14.16 -0.13
N ARG A 282 -21.97 -14.62 -1.11
CA ARG A 282 -23.09 -15.52 -0.88
C ARG A 282 -22.63 -16.95 -0.67
N GLY A 283 -23.03 -17.57 0.45
CA GLY A 283 -22.84 -19.01 0.68
C GLY A 283 -21.37 -19.45 0.82
N THR A 284 -20.45 -18.51 0.90
CA THR A 284 -19.03 -18.75 1.02
C THR A 284 -18.63 -18.71 2.50
N LYS A 285 -17.94 -19.72 2.99
CA LYS A 285 -17.42 -19.76 4.35
C LYS A 285 -16.08 -19.02 4.42
N ARG A 286 -15.74 -18.53 5.62
CA ARG A 286 -14.50 -17.80 5.83
C ARG A 286 -13.25 -18.61 5.47
N GLU A 287 -13.21 -19.89 5.79
CA GLU A 287 -12.10 -20.81 5.48
C GLU A 287 -11.93 -21.15 3.99
N GLU A 288 -12.93 -20.83 3.17
CA GLU A 288 -12.87 -21.03 1.71
C GLU A 288 -12.19 -19.87 1.00
N VAL A 289 -12.05 -18.73 1.68
CA VAL A 289 -11.44 -17.50 1.17
C VAL A 289 -10.23 -17.14 2.01
N GLU A 290 -9.16 -16.72 1.36
CA GLU A 290 -7.96 -16.27 2.06
C GLU A 290 -7.26 -15.11 1.34
N ARG A 291 -6.42 -14.40 2.09
CA ARG A 291 -5.57 -13.35 1.56
C ARG A 291 -4.69 -13.90 0.43
N GLY A 292 -4.56 -13.14 -0.65
CA GLY A 292 -3.77 -13.50 -1.82
C GLY A 292 -4.58 -14.08 -2.97
N GLN A 293 -5.80 -14.52 -2.71
CA GLN A 293 -6.77 -14.75 -3.78
C GLN A 293 -7.28 -13.41 -4.33
N VAL A 294 -7.92 -13.46 -5.49
CA VAL A 294 -8.61 -12.30 -6.06
C VAL A 294 -10.09 -12.58 -6.25
N LEU A 295 -10.93 -11.56 -6.09
CA LEU A 295 -12.29 -11.58 -6.62
C LEU A 295 -12.24 -11.01 -8.03
N ALA A 296 -12.82 -11.71 -8.97
CA ALA A 296 -12.74 -11.35 -10.38
C ALA A 296 -14.07 -11.57 -11.11
N LYS A 297 -14.23 -10.90 -12.25
CA LYS A 297 -15.30 -11.22 -13.19
C LYS A 297 -15.11 -12.66 -13.71
N PRO A 298 -16.17 -13.48 -13.80
CA PRO A 298 -16.01 -14.87 -14.24
C PRO A 298 -15.25 -15.02 -15.54
N GLY A 299 -14.20 -15.86 -15.48
CA GLY A 299 -13.36 -16.17 -16.64
C GLY A 299 -12.41 -15.06 -17.10
N SER A 300 -12.25 -13.96 -16.34
CA SER A 300 -11.38 -12.85 -16.74
C SER A 300 -9.92 -13.03 -16.35
N ILE A 301 -9.61 -13.87 -15.39
CA ILE A 301 -8.26 -14.19 -14.93
C ILE A 301 -8.18 -15.66 -14.51
N THR A 302 -7.02 -16.27 -14.66
CA THR A 302 -6.77 -17.66 -14.30
C THR A 302 -5.59 -17.79 -13.33
N PRO A 303 -5.55 -18.86 -12.50
CA PRO A 303 -4.42 -19.11 -11.61
C PRO A 303 -3.32 -19.85 -12.34
N HIS A 304 -2.06 -19.47 -12.09
CA HIS A 304 -0.89 -20.02 -12.76
C HIS A 304 0.24 -20.30 -11.79
N THR A 305 1.08 -21.29 -12.12
CA THR A 305 2.25 -21.68 -11.32
C THR A 305 3.57 -21.43 -12.04
N LYS A 306 3.57 -21.25 -13.37
CA LYS A 306 4.79 -21.09 -14.16
C LYS A 306 4.70 -19.90 -15.10
N PHE A 307 5.73 -19.05 -15.10
CA PHE A 307 5.79 -17.86 -15.94
C PHE A 307 7.23 -17.45 -16.26
N LYS A 308 7.41 -16.72 -17.37
CA LYS A 308 8.64 -16.00 -17.67
C LYS A 308 8.54 -14.58 -17.13
N CYS A 309 9.65 -14.04 -16.69
CA CYS A 309 9.73 -12.68 -16.20
C CYS A 309 11.01 -11.97 -16.64
N GLU A 310 10.96 -10.66 -16.60
CA GLU A 310 12.12 -9.79 -16.58
C GLU A 310 12.25 -9.20 -15.18
N ALA A 311 13.44 -9.32 -14.58
CA ALA A 311 13.66 -8.88 -13.22
C ALA A 311 15.01 -8.16 -13.08
N TYR A 312 15.02 -7.12 -12.25
CA TYR A 312 16.21 -6.44 -11.78
C TYR A 312 16.59 -6.95 -10.39
N ILE A 313 17.85 -7.28 -10.19
CA ILE A 313 18.37 -7.76 -8.91
C ILE A 313 19.09 -6.62 -8.22
N LEU A 314 18.59 -6.22 -7.06
CA LEU A 314 19.10 -5.07 -6.31
C LEU A 314 20.55 -5.27 -5.87
N THR A 315 21.34 -4.21 -5.99
CA THR A 315 22.71 -4.15 -5.47
C THR A 315 22.73 -4.08 -3.95
N LYS A 316 23.91 -4.24 -3.37
CA LYS A 316 24.11 -4.10 -1.91
C LYS A 316 23.81 -2.67 -1.44
N GLU A 317 24.20 -1.67 -2.25
CA GLU A 317 23.97 -0.25 -1.97
C GLU A 317 22.47 0.09 -1.95
N GLU A 318 21.67 -0.60 -2.77
CA GLU A 318 20.21 -0.51 -2.80
C GLU A 318 19.53 -1.35 -1.70
N GLY A 319 20.28 -1.95 -0.78
CA GLY A 319 19.76 -2.80 0.29
C GLY A 319 19.52 -4.26 -0.11
N GLY A 320 19.89 -4.63 -1.33
CA GLY A 320 19.73 -5.97 -1.88
C GLY A 320 20.81 -6.97 -1.47
N ARG A 321 21.13 -7.87 -2.37
CA ARG A 321 22.14 -8.93 -2.17
C ARG A 321 23.55 -8.38 -2.36
N HIS A 322 24.51 -9.04 -1.73
CA HIS A 322 25.95 -8.82 -1.95
C HIS A 322 26.66 -10.02 -2.61
N THR A 323 25.91 -11.11 -2.85
CA THR A 323 26.40 -12.33 -3.48
C THR A 323 25.52 -12.72 -4.64
N PRO A 324 26.07 -13.36 -5.70
CA PRO A 324 25.27 -13.89 -6.78
C PRO A 324 24.35 -15.03 -6.31
N PHE A 325 23.34 -15.33 -7.12
CA PHE A 325 22.59 -16.58 -6.97
C PHE A 325 22.69 -17.43 -8.23
N PHE A 326 22.39 -18.70 -8.08
CA PHE A 326 22.50 -19.73 -9.13
C PHE A 326 21.11 -20.28 -9.48
N ALA A 327 21.05 -21.11 -10.52
CA ALA A 327 19.84 -21.84 -10.84
C ALA A 327 19.32 -22.63 -9.64
N ASN A 328 18.00 -22.83 -9.57
CA ASN A 328 17.28 -23.42 -8.44
C ASN A 328 17.29 -22.59 -7.14
N TYR A 329 17.65 -21.31 -7.20
CA TYR A 329 17.44 -20.38 -6.08
C TYR A 329 15.94 -20.28 -5.77
N ARG A 330 15.58 -20.25 -4.48
CA ARG A 330 14.19 -20.35 -4.01
C ARG A 330 13.82 -19.22 -3.06
N PRO A 331 13.64 -17.99 -3.57
CA PRO A 331 13.16 -16.85 -2.78
C PRO A 331 11.65 -16.86 -2.64
N GLN A 332 11.11 -15.84 -1.97
CA GLN A 332 9.70 -15.51 -1.94
C GLN A 332 9.37 -14.47 -3.03
N PHE A 333 8.31 -14.70 -3.76
CA PHE A 333 7.74 -13.81 -4.76
C PHE A 333 6.49 -13.17 -4.19
N TYR A 334 6.44 -11.85 -4.18
CA TYR A 334 5.33 -11.06 -3.65
C TYR A 334 4.49 -10.54 -4.80
N PHE A 335 3.24 -11.00 -4.88
CA PHE A 335 2.26 -10.58 -5.86
C PHE A 335 1.07 -9.94 -5.13
N ARG A 336 0.61 -8.76 -5.57
CA ARG A 336 -0.57 -8.11 -4.96
C ARG A 336 -0.56 -8.22 -3.43
N THR A 337 -1.42 -9.04 -2.85
CA THR A 337 -1.62 -9.17 -1.40
C THR A 337 -0.99 -10.42 -0.77
N THR A 338 -0.20 -11.20 -1.52
CA THR A 338 0.39 -12.47 -1.03
C THR A 338 1.84 -12.65 -1.40
N ASP A 339 2.47 -13.60 -0.73
CA ASP A 339 3.80 -14.10 -1.05
C ASP A 339 3.78 -15.61 -1.28
N VAL A 340 4.53 -16.07 -2.29
CA VAL A 340 4.67 -17.48 -2.64
C VAL A 340 6.14 -17.81 -2.90
N THR A 341 6.59 -18.93 -2.38
CA THR A 341 7.93 -19.45 -2.71
C THR A 341 7.95 -19.93 -4.15
N GLY A 342 8.98 -19.55 -4.91
CA GLY A 342 9.20 -20.01 -6.27
C GLY A 342 10.63 -20.45 -6.50
N THR A 343 10.84 -21.34 -7.47
CA THR A 343 12.15 -21.78 -7.94
C THR A 343 12.50 -21.03 -9.21
N ILE A 344 13.72 -20.50 -9.28
CA ILE A 344 14.24 -19.77 -10.44
C ILE A 344 14.95 -20.75 -11.38
N GLU A 345 14.52 -20.76 -12.62
CA GLU A 345 15.21 -21.43 -13.75
C GLU A 345 15.90 -20.33 -14.58
N LEU A 346 17.22 -20.41 -14.71
CA LEU A 346 18.00 -19.47 -15.50
C LEU A 346 18.02 -19.92 -16.98
N PRO A 347 18.13 -18.97 -17.94
CA PRO A 347 18.24 -19.29 -19.36
C PRO A 347 19.53 -20.06 -19.68
N GLU A 348 19.52 -20.83 -20.76
CA GLU A 348 20.69 -21.58 -21.22
C GLU A 348 21.92 -20.66 -21.37
N GLY A 349 23.05 -21.09 -20.80
CA GLY A 349 24.31 -20.35 -20.84
C GLY A 349 24.49 -19.33 -19.70
N THR A 350 23.47 -19.15 -18.84
CA THR A 350 23.59 -18.30 -17.64
C THR A 350 23.82 -19.19 -16.42
N GLU A 351 25.03 -19.16 -15.86
CA GLU A 351 25.37 -19.97 -14.68
C GLU A 351 24.93 -19.28 -13.38
N MET A 352 25.02 -17.95 -13.31
CA MET A 352 24.68 -17.15 -12.13
C MET A 352 24.15 -15.76 -12.53
N VAL A 353 23.51 -15.12 -11.57
CA VAL A 353 23.01 -13.74 -11.66
C VAL A 353 23.65 -12.91 -10.56
N MET A 354 24.19 -11.77 -10.94
CA MET A 354 24.85 -10.82 -10.03
C MET A 354 23.88 -9.76 -9.51
N PRO A 355 24.11 -9.22 -8.31
CA PRO A 355 23.44 -7.98 -7.91
C PRO A 355 23.73 -6.85 -8.93
N GLY A 356 22.68 -6.13 -9.35
CA GLY A 356 22.73 -5.12 -10.40
C GLY A 356 22.35 -5.62 -11.80
N ASP A 357 22.16 -6.93 -11.98
CA ASP A 357 21.76 -7.49 -13.27
C ASP A 357 20.26 -7.31 -13.56
N ASN A 358 19.96 -7.03 -14.84
CA ASN A 358 18.65 -7.28 -15.43
C ASN A 358 18.67 -8.67 -16.10
N VAL A 359 17.73 -9.52 -15.72
CA VAL A 359 17.74 -10.91 -16.17
C VAL A 359 16.34 -11.41 -16.55
N ALA A 360 16.24 -12.09 -17.69
CA ALA A 360 15.06 -12.86 -18.02
C ALA A 360 15.14 -14.24 -17.36
N MET A 361 14.11 -14.65 -16.65
CA MET A 361 14.06 -15.90 -15.90
C MET A 361 12.73 -16.61 -16.10
N THR A 362 12.72 -17.92 -15.88
CA THR A 362 11.49 -18.69 -15.71
C THR A 362 11.30 -19.04 -14.24
N ILE A 363 10.11 -18.80 -13.72
CA ILE A 363 9.77 -19.02 -12.32
C ILE A 363 8.73 -20.14 -12.22
N GLN A 364 8.98 -21.09 -11.31
CA GLN A 364 8.03 -22.13 -10.93
C GLN A 364 7.60 -21.89 -9.49
N LEU A 365 6.35 -21.48 -9.28
CA LEU A 365 5.75 -21.27 -7.95
C LEU A 365 5.30 -22.58 -7.32
N ILE A 366 5.26 -22.63 -5.99
CA ILE A 366 4.75 -23.80 -5.23
C ILE A 366 3.22 -23.80 -5.09
N ALA A 367 2.57 -22.67 -5.37
CA ALA A 367 1.11 -22.53 -5.34
C ALA A 367 0.64 -21.64 -6.48
N PRO A 368 -0.57 -21.87 -7.03
CA PRO A 368 -1.09 -21.09 -8.14
C PRO A 368 -1.50 -19.68 -7.69
N ILE A 369 -1.15 -18.67 -8.48
CA ILE A 369 -1.49 -17.26 -8.25
C ILE A 369 -2.30 -16.76 -9.44
N ALA A 370 -3.34 -15.99 -9.19
CA ALA A 370 -4.08 -15.28 -10.23
C ALA A 370 -3.15 -14.25 -10.89
N MET A 371 -2.77 -14.47 -12.14
CA MET A 371 -1.83 -13.59 -12.85
C MET A 371 -2.15 -13.47 -14.33
N ASP A 372 -1.72 -12.34 -14.88
CA ASP A 372 -1.69 -12.03 -16.30
C ASP A 372 -0.31 -11.46 -16.66
N ASP A 373 -0.03 -11.38 -17.94
CA ASP A 373 1.15 -10.69 -18.47
C ASP A 373 1.15 -9.22 -18.00
N GLY A 374 2.31 -8.71 -17.65
CA GLY A 374 2.48 -7.36 -17.10
C GLY A 374 2.32 -7.23 -15.57
N LEU A 375 1.94 -8.31 -14.86
CA LEU A 375 1.86 -8.27 -13.39
C LEU A 375 3.24 -8.04 -12.78
N ARG A 376 3.37 -7.02 -11.94
CA ARG A 376 4.59 -6.72 -11.19
C ARG A 376 4.71 -7.57 -9.94
N PHE A 377 5.94 -7.88 -9.56
CA PHE A 377 6.24 -8.60 -8.32
C PHE A 377 7.56 -8.16 -7.70
N ALA A 378 7.69 -8.39 -6.40
CA ALA A 378 8.95 -8.25 -5.69
C ALA A 378 9.54 -9.62 -5.34
N ILE A 379 10.88 -9.70 -5.31
CA ILE A 379 11.63 -10.89 -4.88
C ILE A 379 12.22 -10.59 -3.50
N ARG A 380 11.99 -11.47 -2.53
CA ARG A 380 12.48 -11.28 -1.16
C ARG A 380 13.20 -12.53 -0.61
N GLU A 381 14.20 -12.28 0.21
CA GLU A 381 14.96 -13.28 0.93
C GLU A 381 15.29 -12.78 2.34
N GLY A 382 15.03 -13.59 3.37
CA GLY A 382 15.40 -13.27 4.74
C GLY A 382 14.90 -11.92 5.26
N GLY A 383 13.69 -11.50 4.82
CA GLY A 383 13.08 -10.22 5.21
C GLY A 383 13.55 -9.01 4.39
N ARG A 384 14.43 -9.19 3.39
CA ARG A 384 14.93 -8.12 2.51
C ARG A 384 14.39 -8.25 1.10
N THR A 385 14.09 -7.14 0.46
CA THR A 385 13.83 -7.10 -0.99
C THR A 385 15.16 -7.24 -1.71
N VAL A 386 15.25 -8.24 -2.58
CA VAL A 386 16.48 -8.56 -3.34
C VAL A 386 16.32 -8.35 -4.83
N GLY A 387 15.10 -8.07 -5.28
CA GLY A 387 14.82 -7.78 -6.67
C GLY A 387 13.36 -7.42 -6.90
N ALA A 388 13.07 -6.94 -8.08
CA ALA A 388 11.72 -6.68 -8.58
C ALA A 388 11.63 -7.06 -10.05
N GLY A 389 10.44 -7.44 -10.49
CA GLY A 389 10.25 -7.87 -11.87
C GLY A 389 8.81 -7.73 -12.36
N VAL A 390 8.63 -8.09 -13.60
CA VAL A 390 7.34 -8.10 -14.28
C VAL A 390 7.15 -9.45 -14.98
N VAL A 391 5.94 -9.99 -14.93
CA VAL A 391 5.54 -11.18 -15.69
C VAL A 391 5.54 -10.82 -17.18
N ALA A 392 6.41 -11.46 -17.95
CA ALA A 392 6.53 -11.22 -19.38
C ALA A 392 5.61 -12.16 -20.19
N GLU A 393 5.45 -13.41 -19.72
CA GLU A 393 4.64 -14.42 -20.37
C GLU A 393 4.19 -15.48 -19.35
N VAL A 394 2.91 -15.72 -19.24
CA VAL A 394 2.35 -16.82 -18.44
C VAL A 394 2.47 -18.14 -19.23
N ILE A 395 2.95 -19.21 -18.57
CA ILE A 395 3.19 -20.51 -19.22
C ILE A 395 2.15 -21.56 -18.77
N GLU A 396 1.97 -21.73 -17.43
CA GLU A 396 1.14 -22.78 -16.84
C GLU A 396 0.51 -22.33 -15.50
#